data_c943b0b9af7a13720510ff25d3f0824a
#
_entry.id   c943b0b9af7a13720510ff25d3f0824a
#
_cell.length_a   1.000
_cell.length_b   1.000
_cell.length_c   1.000
_cell.angle_alpha   90.00
_cell.angle_beta   90.00
_cell.angle_gamma   90.00
#
_symmetry.space_group_name_H-M   'P 1'
#
loop_
_entity.id
_entity.type
_entity.pdbx_description
1 polymer ?
#
loop_
_entity_poly.entity_id
_entity_poly.type
_entity_poly.pdbx_seq_one_letter_code
_entity_poly.pdbx_strand_id
1 'polypeptide(L)'
;MEKNRQKTESTQCQPEMQPAGASTQPTLNQHPLKEYSKYVTFNVMGMIGVSCYILADTFFVSKALGAQGLAALNLALPIFNAIRGIGLMLGMGGATWYSIRKGQRAEKEANRIFSIVVTATFLCSLLFILAGVFFSSQIASAFGADESLLDLSGTYLKVLCCFAPFFMLNDVMICFIRNDGDPNLGMAAMVVGSLANILLDYIFIFTFGLGLFGAALATGVAPIIGICLTLIHWTKPSHTLKFELGHSEFSAKQTLSSLRSSLALGFPSFVMELATGIVILVFNLLMLKEAGNTGVAAYGVIANISYVVIAIYTGIAQGVQPLMSRAFGEGEMALVRKNLHYAVWTIAGVSVFIYGVIFFFSEGITQIFNSEGNAELQAIAVTGLKLYFLAVFFAGTNISMAIYFTSTNRALPAHVISLLRGLLLIVPAAFLLARLLGICGVWLSYPVTEGLVFLLAWIIYCVSRRKNVY
;
A
#
# COMPACT_ATOMS: atom_id res chain seq x y z
N MET A 1 34.27 84.09 -25.80
CA MET A 1 35.12 83.23 -24.98
C MET A 1 34.31 82.79 -23.76
N GLU A 2 34.27 81.52 -23.61
CA GLU A 2 33.94 80.72 -22.43
C GLU A 2 32.52 80.50 -22.02
N LYS A 3 32.14 79.27 -22.20
CA LYS A 3 30.98 78.53 -21.93
C LYS A 3 30.70 78.36 -20.44
N ASN A 4 29.47 78.55 -20.03
CA ASN A 4 28.97 77.90 -18.80
C ASN A 4 27.82 77.00 -19.11
N ARG A 5 28.04 75.68 -18.93
CA ARG A 5 27.03 74.61 -19.01
C ARG A 5 26.30 74.54 -17.69
N GLN A 6 25.01 74.79 -17.68
CA GLN A 6 24.12 74.42 -16.61
C GLN A 6 23.75 72.94 -16.79
N LYS A 7 24.11 72.16 -15.80
CA LYS A 7 23.59 70.76 -15.62
C LYS A 7 22.23 70.84 -14.97
N THR A 8 21.24 70.41 -15.69
CA THR A 8 19.89 70.07 -15.15
C THR A 8 19.94 68.68 -14.60
N GLU A 9 19.84 68.52 -13.28
CA GLU A 9 19.59 67.22 -12.62
C GLU A 9 18.15 66.87 -12.74
N SER A 10 17.85 65.82 -13.52
CA SER A 10 16.57 65.17 -13.57
C SER A 10 16.50 64.14 -12.43
N THR A 11 15.75 64.48 -11.38
CA THR A 11 15.38 63.59 -10.31
C THR A 11 14.42 62.51 -10.88
N GLN A 12 14.92 61.32 -11.14
CA GLN A 12 14.10 60.14 -11.42
C GLN A 12 13.47 59.67 -10.09
N CYS A 13 12.18 59.83 -9.96
CA CYS A 13 11.36 59.10 -8.97
C CYS A 13 11.48 57.61 -9.23
N GLN A 14 12.16 56.88 -8.37
CA GLN A 14 12.05 55.45 -8.27
C GLN A 14 10.68 55.15 -7.64
N PRO A 15 9.86 54.20 -8.23
CA PRO A 15 8.67 53.75 -7.55
C PRO A 15 9.08 52.92 -6.33
N GLU A 16 8.64 53.31 -5.15
CA GLU A 16 8.70 52.51 -3.93
C GLU A 16 8.02 51.14 -4.22
N MET A 17 8.85 50.09 -4.18
CA MET A 17 8.33 48.72 -4.12
C MET A 17 7.62 48.54 -2.78
N GLN A 18 6.31 48.59 -2.82
CA GLN A 18 5.50 48.07 -1.71
C GLN A 18 5.88 46.64 -1.44
N PRO A 19 6.11 46.21 -0.18
CA PRO A 19 6.37 44.85 0.12
C PRO A 19 5.11 44.02 -0.24
N ALA A 20 5.27 43.12 -1.20
CA ALA A 20 4.23 42.17 -1.58
C ALA A 20 3.65 41.54 -0.32
N GLY A 21 2.32 41.57 -0.21
CA GLY A 21 1.60 41.10 0.95
C GLY A 21 2.11 39.76 1.43
N ALA A 22 2.39 39.68 2.71
CA ALA A 22 2.72 38.47 3.42
C ALA A 22 1.58 37.48 3.26
N SER A 23 1.68 36.63 2.22
CA SER A 23 0.90 35.42 2.15
C SER A 23 1.30 34.61 3.39
N THR A 24 0.39 34.42 4.30
CA THR A 24 0.49 33.56 5.46
C THR A 24 0.94 32.16 5.00
N GLN A 25 2.27 31.97 4.99
CA GLN A 25 2.85 30.65 4.84
C GLN A 25 2.33 29.80 5.99
N PRO A 26 1.85 28.58 5.74
CA PRO A 26 1.75 27.61 6.80
C PRO A 26 3.18 27.39 7.28
N THR A 27 3.51 28.01 8.41
CA THR A 27 4.77 27.83 9.12
C THR A 27 5.03 26.35 9.24
N LEU A 28 6.22 25.90 8.79
CA LEU A 28 6.73 24.57 9.08
C LEU A 28 6.36 24.21 10.52
N ASN A 29 5.62 23.14 10.70
CA ASN A 29 4.97 22.81 11.94
C ASN A 29 5.97 22.89 13.10
N GLN A 30 5.65 23.71 14.11
CA GLN A 30 6.41 23.82 15.34
C GLN A 30 6.47 22.48 16.12
N HIS A 31 5.67 21.47 15.70
CA HIS A 31 5.59 20.16 16.34
C HIS A 31 5.62 18.99 15.34
N PRO A 32 6.78 18.64 14.75
CA PRO A 32 6.89 17.53 13.77
C PRO A 32 6.38 16.19 14.31
N LEU A 33 6.53 15.91 15.61
CA LEU A 33 6.05 14.69 16.23
C LEU A 33 4.51 14.60 16.25
N LYS A 34 3.81 15.72 16.50
CA LYS A 34 2.35 15.77 16.49
C LYS A 34 1.78 15.50 15.10
N GLU A 35 2.40 16.06 14.06
CA GLU A 35 2.02 15.81 12.68
C GLU A 35 2.29 14.36 12.30
N TYR A 36 3.48 13.84 12.60
CA TYR A 36 3.84 12.45 12.41
C TYR A 36 2.80 11.51 13.07
N SER A 37 2.52 11.69 14.37
CA SER A 37 1.55 10.87 15.10
C SER A 37 0.17 10.91 14.44
N LYS A 38 -0.30 12.09 14.01
CA LYS A 38 -1.58 12.25 13.33
C LYS A 38 -1.65 11.40 12.05
N TYR A 39 -0.68 11.56 11.16
CA TYR A 39 -0.66 10.85 9.88
C TYR A 39 -0.53 9.34 10.04
N VAL A 40 0.37 8.91 10.93
CA VAL A 40 0.62 7.48 11.17
C VAL A 40 -0.57 6.83 11.85
N THR A 41 -1.12 7.41 12.92
CA THR A 41 -2.26 6.83 13.63
C THR A 41 -3.47 6.67 12.72
N PHE A 42 -3.84 7.70 11.97
CA PHE A 42 -4.98 7.60 11.07
C PHE A 42 -4.76 6.55 9.96
N ASN A 43 -3.56 6.50 9.41
CA ASN A 43 -3.30 5.51 8.36
C ASN A 43 -3.25 4.07 8.90
N VAL A 44 -2.68 3.84 10.08
CA VAL A 44 -2.68 2.53 10.75
C VAL A 44 -4.12 2.08 11.04
N MET A 45 -4.97 2.96 11.56
CA MET A 45 -6.39 2.65 11.80
C MET A 45 -7.11 2.27 10.51
N GLY A 46 -6.86 3.01 9.42
CA GLY A 46 -7.40 2.68 8.10
C GLY A 46 -6.96 1.30 7.62
N MET A 47 -5.66 0.99 7.73
CA MET A 47 -5.11 -0.30 7.30
C MET A 47 -5.61 -1.48 8.15
N ILE A 48 -5.82 -1.29 9.46
CA ILE A 48 -6.46 -2.29 10.32
C ILE A 48 -7.90 -2.53 9.83
N GLY A 49 -8.66 -1.48 9.50
CA GLY A 49 -10.01 -1.62 8.93
C GLY A 49 -10.01 -2.48 7.67
N VAL A 50 -9.05 -2.23 6.76
CA VAL A 50 -8.86 -3.04 5.54
C VAL A 50 -8.57 -4.51 5.88
N SER A 51 -7.70 -4.79 6.86
CA SER A 51 -7.42 -6.16 7.28
C SER A 51 -8.66 -6.86 7.85
N CYS A 52 -9.44 -6.15 8.64
CA CYS A 52 -10.66 -6.70 9.23
C CYS A 52 -11.69 -7.12 8.17
N TYR A 53 -11.89 -6.30 7.11
CA TYR A 53 -12.86 -6.69 6.09
C TYR A 53 -12.37 -7.90 5.28
N ILE A 54 -11.08 -8.00 4.96
CA ILE A 54 -10.54 -9.16 4.22
C ILE A 54 -10.77 -10.46 5.01
N LEU A 55 -10.56 -10.43 6.33
CA LEU A 55 -10.83 -11.57 7.19
C LEU A 55 -12.32 -11.90 7.26
N ALA A 56 -13.18 -10.89 7.36
CA ALA A 56 -14.64 -11.06 7.43
C ALA A 56 -15.21 -11.61 6.12
N ASP A 57 -14.77 -11.11 4.96
CA ASP A 57 -15.17 -11.59 3.63
C ASP A 57 -14.83 -13.08 3.47
N THR A 58 -13.58 -13.46 3.78
CA THR A 58 -13.15 -14.87 3.76
C THR A 58 -13.99 -15.73 4.69
N PHE A 59 -14.31 -15.25 5.89
CA PHE A 59 -15.16 -15.96 6.86
C PHE A 59 -16.58 -16.14 6.34
N PHE A 60 -17.21 -15.11 5.80
CA PHE A 60 -18.58 -15.18 5.30
C PHE A 60 -18.70 -16.10 4.07
N VAL A 61 -17.75 -16.00 3.13
CA VAL A 61 -17.71 -16.91 1.97
C VAL A 61 -17.52 -18.36 2.41
N SER A 62 -16.60 -18.63 3.34
CA SER A 62 -16.37 -19.96 3.89
C SER A 62 -17.62 -20.52 4.58
N LYS A 63 -18.32 -19.70 5.37
CA LYS A 63 -19.53 -20.12 6.08
C LYS A 63 -20.72 -20.38 5.17
N ALA A 64 -20.88 -19.60 4.09
CA ALA A 64 -22.02 -19.69 3.20
C ALA A 64 -21.85 -20.75 2.12
N LEU A 65 -20.63 -20.92 1.58
CA LEU A 65 -20.35 -21.73 0.38
C LEU A 65 -19.35 -22.86 0.65
N GLY A 66 -18.83 -22.97 1.87
CA GLY A 66 -17.86 -23.99 2.25
C GLY A 66 -16.56 -23.94 1.44
N ALA A 67 -15.98 -25.14 1.22
CA ALA A 67 -14.68 -25.26 0.55
C ALA A 67 -14.71 -24.81 -0.92
N GLN A 68 -15.82 -25.01 -1.63
CA GLN A 68 -15.95 -24.62 -3.05
C GLN A 68 -15.92 -23.09 -3.21
N GLY A 69 -16.68 -22.36 -2.38
CA GLY A 69 -16.67 -20.90 -2.40
C GLY A 69 -15.29 -20.32 -2.09
N LEU A 70 -14.60 -20.90 -1.09
CA LEU A 70 -13.27 -20.49 -0.71
C LEU A 70 -12.23 -20.81 -1.81
N ALA A 71 -12.34 -21.94 -2.48
CA ALA A 71 -11.48 -22.28 -3.62
C ALA A 71 -11.67 -21.30 -4.78
N ALA A 72 -12.93 -20.99 -5.13
CA ALA A 72 -13.22 -20.02 -6.20
C ALA A 72 -12.72 -18.60 -5.87
N LEU A 73 -12.86 -18.15 -4.61
CA LEU A 73 -12.30 -16.89 -4.14
C LEU A 73 -10.76 -16.87 -4.28
N ASN A 74 -10.09 -17.94 -3.84
CA ASN A 74 -8.63 -18.04 -3.91
C ASN A 74 -8.10 -18.02 -5.34
N LEU A 75 -8.81 -18.60 -6.31
CA LEU A 75 -8.47 -18.54 -7.73
C LEU A 75 -8.53 -17.10 -8.30
N ALA A 76 -9.36 -16.24 -7.72
CA ALA A 76 -9.48 -14.84 -8.14
C ALA A 76 -8.45 -13.91 -7.49
N LEU A 77 -7.82 -14.30 -6.37
CA LEU A 77 -6.86 -13.45 -5.64
C LEU A 77 -5.71 -12.89 -6.49
N PRO A 78 -5.08 -13.65 -7.43
CA PRO A 78 -4.00 -13.08 -8.24
C PRO A 78 -4.46 -11.90 -9.11
N ILE A 79 -5.66 -11.97 -9.69
CA ILE A 79 -6.23 -10.89 -10.50
C ILE A 79 -6.61 -9.71 -9.61
N PHE A 80 -7.24 -9.95 -8.46
CA PHE A 80 -7.56 -8.92 -7.49
C PHE A 80 -6.30 -8.17 -7.02
N ASN A 81 -5.24 -8.92 -6.68
CA ASN A 81 -3.95 -8.32 -6.29
C ASN A 81 -3.29 -7.55 -7.44
N ALA A 82 -3.46 -7.98 -8.70
CA ALA A 82 -2.99 -7.22 -9.85
C ALA A 82 -3.75 -5.89 -10.02
N ILE A 83 -5.08 -5.90 -9.89
CA ILE A 83 -5.92 -4.69 -9.94
C ILE A 83 -5.48 -3.71 -8.84
N ARG A 84 -5.43 -4.16 -7.59
CA ARG A 84 -4.99 -3.35 -6.46
C ARG A 84 -3.54 -2.90 -6.58
N GLY A 85 -2.66 -3.80 -7.00
CA GLY A 85 -1.24 -3.50 -7.18
C GLY A 85 -1.00 -2.37 -8.18
N ILE A 86 -1.72 -2.35 -9.31
CA ILE A 86 -1.64 -1.26 -10.30
C ILE A 86 -2.27 0.01 -9.73
N GLY A 87 -3.41 -0.08 -9.04
CA GLY A 87 -4.03 1.07 -8.35
C GLY A 87 -3.07 1.72 -7.35
N LEU A 88 -2.45 0.92 -6.48
CA LEU A 88 -1.46 1.38 -5.51
C LEU A 88 -0.16 1.87 -6.17
N MET A 89 0.28 1.26 -7.27
CA MET A 89 1.43 1.75 -8.03
C MET A 89 1.21 3.17 -8.53
N LEU A 90 0.07 3.41 -9.17
CA LEU A 90 -0.31 4.72 -9.67
C LEU A 90 -0.59 5.70 -8.53
N GLY A 91 -1.33 5.27 -7.50
CA GLY A 91 -1.69 6.09 -6.36
C GLY A 91 -0.49 6.51 -5.51
N MET A 92 0.29 5.55 -5.01
CA MET A 92 1.45 5.84 -4.16
C MET A 92 2.55 6.58 -4.91
N GLY A 93 2.88 6.13 -6.13
CA GLY A 93 3.92 6.77 -6.92
C GLY A 93 3.51 8.16 -7.39
N GLY A 94 2.28 8.32 -7.86
CA GLY A 94 1.73 9.61 -8.27
C GLY A 94 1.64 10.60 -7.11
N ALA A 95 1.09 10.17 -5.98
CA ALA A 95 0.97 11.01 -4.79
C ALA A 95 2.35 11.38 -4.19
N THR A 96 3.35 10.49 -4.26
CA THR A 96 4.73 10.81 -3.87
C THR A 96 5.30 11.90 -4.77
N TRP A 97 5.17 11.75 -6.09
CA TRP A 97 5.67 12.73 -7.06
C TRP A 97 4.92 14.07 -6.94
N TYR A 98 3.60 14.02 -6.72
CA TYR A 98 2.77 15.19 -6.39
C TYR A 98 3.30 15.93 -5.16
N SER A 99 3.54 15.24 -4.04
CA SER A 99 4.04 15.84 -2.80
C SER A 99 5.43 16.48 -2.97
N ILE A 100 6.33 15.85 -3.72
CA ILE A 100 7.65 16.40 -4.03
C ILE A 100 7.50 17.71 -4.81
N ARG A 101 6.67 17.75 -5.87
CA ARG A 101 6.44 18.95 -6.68
C ARG A 101 5.75 20.05 -5.90
N LYS A 102 4.79 19.68 -5.05
CA LYS A 102 4.12 20.61 -4.13
C LYS A 102 5.12 21.24 -3.13
N GLY A 103 6.03 20.44 -2.56
CA GLY A 103 7.13 20.94 -1.71
C GLY A 103 8.07 21.89 -2.45
N GLN A 104 8.28 21.68 -3.76
CA GLN A 104 9.03 22.59 -4.64
C GLN A 104 8.24 23.83 -5.05
N ARG A 105 7.04 24.06 -4.54
CA ARG A 105 6.10 25.14 -4.90
C ARG A 105 5.66 25.13 -6.37
N ALA A 106 5.74 23.97 -7.03
CA ALA A 106 5.31 23.78 -8.42
C ALA A 106 3.86 23.23 -8.46
N GLU A 107 2.89 24.02 -7.96
CA GLU A 107 1.50 23.59 -7.78
C GLU A 107 0.81 23.15 -9.08
N LYS A 108 1.04 23.86 -10.19
CA LYS A 108 0.50 23.49 -11.51
C LYS A 108 1.00 22.11 -11.96
N GLU A 109 2.30 21.85 -11.77
CA GLU A 109 2.87 20.54 -12.11
C GLU A 109 2.32 19.43 -11.18
N ALA A 110 2.16 19.73 -9.88
CA ALA A 110 1.58 18.81 -8.93
C ALA A 110 0.15 18.42 -9.32
N ASN A 111 -0.73 19.38 -9.60
CA ASN A 111 -2.10 19.13 -10.03
C ASN A 111 -2.19 18.38 -11.36
N ARG A 112 -1.27 18.65 -12.26
CA ARG A 112 -1.16 17.89 -13.50
C ARG A 112 -0.80 16.42 -13.26
N ILE A 113 0.11 16.12 -12.34
CA ILE A 113 0.43 14.74 -11.97
C ILE A 113 -0.82 14.02 -11.50
N PHE A 114 -1.63 14.65 -10.66
CA PHE A 114 -2.92 14.11 -10.23
C PHE A 114 -3.82 13.77 -11.41
N SER A 115 -4.02 14.71 -12.34
CA SER A 115 -4.85 14.50 -13.52
C SER A 115 -4.34 13.38 -14.44
N ILE A 116 -3.01 13.32 -14.66
CA ILE A 116 -2.37 12.25 -15.44
C ILE A 116 -2.61 10.89 -14.79
N VAL A 117 -2.41 10.79 -13.47
CA VAL A 117 -2.54 9.54 -12.72
C VAL A 117 -4.00 9.07 -12.72
N VAL A 118 -4.97 9.94 -12.49
CA VAL A 118 -6.40 9.59 -12.55
C VAL A 118 -6.79 9.10 -13.94
N THR A 119 -6.33 9.79 -14.99
CA THR A 119 -6.59 9.38 -16.38
C THR A 119 -5.94 8.03 -16.70
N ALA A 120 -4.68 7.83 -16.30
CA ALA A 120 -3.98 6.55 -16.50
C ALA A 120 -4.67 5.42 -15.74
N THR A 121 -5.14 5.68 -14.52
CA THR A 121 -5.89 4.73 -13.70
C THR A 121 -7.17 4.29 -14.41
N PHE A 122 -7.92 5.23 -14.95
CA PHE A 122 -9.14 4.94 -15.70
C PHE A 122 -8.84 4.12 -16.96
N LEU A 123 -7.83 4.50 -17.75
CA LEU A 123 -7.42 3.76 -18.95
C LEU A 123 -6.94 2.34 -18.64
N CYS A 124 -6.12 2.17 -17.61
CA CYS A 124 -5.67 0.84 -17.17
C CYS A 124 -6.84 -0.03 -16.69
N SER A 125 -7.80 0.55 -15.98
CA SER A 125 -8.95 -0.20 -15.48
C SER A 125 -9.86 -0.71 -16.60
N LEU A 126 -9.95 0.00 -17.74
CA LEU A 126 -10.70 -0.48 -18.92
C LEU A 126 -10.13 -1.80 -19.45
N LEU A 127 -8.80 -2.01 -19.37
CA LEU A 127 -8.19 -3.27 -19.78
C LEU A 127 -8.67 -4.43 -18.89
N PHE A 128 -8.84 -4.21 -17.59
CA PHE A 128 -9.40 -5.22 -16.70
C PHE A 128 -10.87 -5.49 -16.97
N ILE A 129 -11.67 -4.46 -17.28
CA ILE A 129 -13.08 -4.66 -17.70
C ILE A 129 -13.13 -5.54 -18.96
N LEU A 130 -12.34 -5.21 -19.96
CA LEU A 130 -12.28 -6.00 -21.21
C LEU A 130 -11.84 -7.45 -20.91
N ALA A 131 -10.80 -7.63 -20.10
CA ALA A 131 -10.33 -8.95 -19.71
C ALA A 131 -11.42 -9.75 -18.94
N GLY A 132 -12.11 -9.12 -17.99
CA GLY A 132 -13.17 -9.77 -17.22
C GLY A 132 -14.41 -10.10 -18.04
N VAL A 133 -14.83 -9.21 -18.92
CA VAL A 133 -16.05 -9.45 -19.75
C VAL A 133 -15.82 -10.55 -20.77
N PHE A 134 -14.67 -10.57 -21.44
CA PHE A 134 -14.42 -11.46 -22.57
C PHE A 134 -13.62 -12.71 -22.21
N PHE A 135 -12.82 -12.70 -21.13
CA PHE A 135 -11.86 -13.76 -20.82
C PHE A 135 -11.94 -14.30 -19.40
N SER A 136 -12.99 -13.99 -18.61
CA SER A 136 -13.07 -14.42 -17.19
C SER A 136 -12.97 -15.93 -17.00
N SER A 137 -13.67 -16.73 -17.85
CA SER A 137 -13.61 -18.19 -17.77
C SER A 137 -12.25 -18.75 -18.19
N GLN A 138 -11.62 -18.19 -19.23
CA GLN A 138 -10.29 -18.57 -19.66
C GLN A 138 -9.24 -18.25 -18.58
N ILE A 139 -9.38 -17.11 -17.95
CA ILE A 139 -8.52 -16.71 -16.82
C ILE A 139 -8.71 -17.68 -15.65
N ALA A 140 -9.96 -17.99 -15.26
CA ALA A 140 -10.23 -18.95 -14.19
C ALA A 140 -9.62 -20.33 -14.49
N SER A 141 -9.78 -20.84 -15.72
CA SER A 141 -9.18 -22.10 -16.16
C SER A 141 -7.65 -22.06 -16.12
N ALA A 142 -7.02 -20.95 -16.57
CA ALA A 142 -5.56 -20.79 -16.52
C ALA A 142 -5.01 -20.78 -15.08
N PHE A 143 -5.79 -20.35 -14.09
CA PHE A 143 -5.46 -20.44 -12.67
C PHE A 143 -5.83 -21.76 -12.00
N GLY A 144 -6.35 -22.74 -12.77
CA GLY A 144 -6.58 -24.10 -12.30
C GLY A 144 -8.02 -24.39 -11.87
N ALA A 145 -9.01 -23.59 -12.31
CA ALA A 145 -10.42 -23.94 -12.12
C ALA A 145 -10.75 -25.20 -12.93
N ASP A 146 -11.27 -26.22 -12.25
CA ASP A 146 -11.90 -27.38 -12.87
C ASP A 146 -13.32 -27.05 -13.35
N GLU A 147 -13.97 -28.00 -14.04
CA GLU A 147 -15.33 -27.81 -14.57
C GLU A 147 -16.35 -27.43 -13.48
N SER A 148 -16.15 -27.90 -12.25
CA SER A 148 -17.06 -27.63 -11.13
C SER A 148 -16.92 -26.21 -10.54
N LEU A 149 -15.75 -25.60 -10.68
CA LEU A 149 -15.43 -24.27 -10.16
C LEU A 149 -15.43 -23.19 -11.23
N LEU A 150 -15.43 -23.58 -12.53
CA LEU A 150 -15.24 -22.66 -13.65
C LEU A 150 -16.30 -21.57 -13.71
N ASP A 151 -17.58 -21.94 -13.60
CA ASP A 151 -18.68 -20.98 -13.63
C ASP A 151 -18.67 -20.05 -12.42
N LEU A 152 -18.37 -20.59 -11.25
CA LEU A 152 -18.37 -19.85 -10.00
C LEU A 152 -17.21 -18.84 -9.98
N SER A 153 -16.00 -19.30 -10.30
CA SER A 153 -14.79 -18.47 -10.36
C SER A 153 -14.84 -17.48 -11.51
N GLY A 154 -15.33 -17.88 -12.69
CA GLY A 154 -15.49 -17.02 -13.84
C GLY A 154 -16.46 -15.87 -13.59
N THR A 155 -17.60 -16.16 -12.93
CA THR A 155 -18.56 -15.13 -12.54
C THR A 155 -17.97 -14.16 -11.51
N TYR A 156 -17.30 -14.67 -10.49
CA TYR A 156 -16.62 -13.85 -9.47
C TYR A 156 -15.57 -12.93 -10.10
N LEU A 157 -14.69 -13.48 -10.94
CA LEU A 157 -13.67 -12.72 -11.67
C LEU A 157 -14.26 -11.65 -12.58
N LYS A 158 -15.33 -11.99 -13.30
CA LYS A 158 -16.03 -11.04 -14.17
C LYS A 158 -16.53 -9.84 -13.40
N VAL A 159 -17.17 -10.06 -12.26
CA VAL A 159 -17.65 -8.97 -11.39
C VAL A 159 -16.49 -8.14 -10.87
N LEU A 160 -15.45 -8.76 -10.28
CA LEU A 160 -14.28 -8.03 -9.78
C LEU A 160 -13.63 -7.16 -10.85
N CYS A 161 -13.44 -7.70 -12.06
CA CYS A 161 -12.85 -6.95 -13.17
C CYS A 161 -13.74 -5.79 -13.63
N CYS A 162 -15.07 -5.93 -13.61
CA CYS A 162 -16.00 -4.84 -13.92
C CYS A 162 -15.90 -3.70 -12.89
N PHE A 163 -15.59 -4.01 -11.63
CA PHE A 163 -15.38 -3.02 -10.57
C PHE A 163 -13.93 -2.52 -10.48
N ALA A 164 -13.01 -2.96 -11.33
CA ALA A 164 -11.62 -2.52 -11.33
C ALA A 164 -11.43 -0.99 -11.33
N PRO A 165 -12.21 -0.17 -12.08
CA PRO A 165 -12.11 1.29 -12.01
C PRO A 165 -12.30 1.84 -10.61
N PHE A 166 -13.25 1.29 -9.87
CA PHE A 166 -13.56 1.77 -8.53
C PHE A 166 -12.50 1.35 -7.51
N PHE A 167 -11.97 0.13 -7.59
CA PHE A 167 -10.84 -0.30 -6.75
C PHE A 167 -9.62 0.61 -6.96
N MET A 168 -9.20 0.74 -8.22
CA MET A 168 -8.00 1.49 -8.55
C MET A 168 -8.17 2.98 -8.25
N LEU A 169 -9.32 3.57 -8.56
CA LEU A 169 -9.60 4.98 -8.29
C LEU A 169 -9.66 5.27 -6.79
N ASN A 170 -10.28 4.39 -6.00
CA ASN A 170 -10.34 4.53 -4.54
C ASN A 170 -8.92 4.57 -3.93
N ASP A 171 -8.04 3.64 -4.33
CA ASP A 171 -6.65 3.60 -3.87
C ASP A 171 -5.89 4.88 -4.26
N VAL A 172 -6.07 5.37 -5.49
CA VAL A 172 -5.48 6.63 -5.98
C VAL A 172 -5.99 7.82 -5.17
N MET A 173 -7.31 7.96 -4.98
CA MET A 173 -7.92 9.08 -4.26
C MET A 173 -7.44 9.15 -2.81
N ILE A 174 -7.42 8.02 -2.10
CA ILE A 174 -6.91 7.95 -0.72
C ILE A 174 -5.44 8.40 -0.66
N CYS A 175 -4.60 7.94 -1.60
CA CYS A 175 -3.20 8.34 -1.64
C CYS A 175 -3.02 9.84 -1.85
N PHE A 176 -3.75 10.44 -2.81
CA PHE A 176 -3.63 11.87 -3.12
C PHE A 176 -4.18 12.75 -2.01
N ILE A 177 -5.36 12.45 -1.45
CA ILE A 177 -5.96 13.23 -0.36
C ILE A 177 -5.07 13.24 0.89
N ARG A 178 -4.48 12.10 1.22
CA ARG A 178 -3.50 12.01 2.32
C ARG A 178 -2.28 12.90 2.05
N ASN A 179 -1.79 12.94 0.82
CA ASN A 179 -0.68 13.77 0.40
C ASN A 179 -1.05 15.26 0.25
N ASP A 180 -2.33 15.57 0.07
CA ASP A 180 -2.83 16.95 0.07
C ASP A 180 -3.14 17.51 1.47
N GLY A 181 -2.87 16.73 2.53
CA GLY A 181 -2.94 17.21 3.92
C GLY A 181 -4.15 16.72 4.71
N ASP A 182 -4.95 15.78 4.20
CA ASP A 182 -6.14 15.26 4.87
C ASP A 182 -6.10 13.75 5.16
N PRO A 183 -5.18 13.31 6.04
CA PRO A 183 -5.05 11.90 6.40
C PRO A 183 -6.29 11.36 7.13
N ASN A 184 -7.05 12.23 7.81
CA ASN A 184 -8.27 11.86 8.52
C ASN A 184 -9.37 11.39 7.54
N LEU A 185 -9.56 12.14 6.45
CA LEU A 185 -10.54 11.76 5.44
C LEU A 185 -10.11 10.47 4.70
N GLY A 186 -8.81 10.32 4.44
CA GLY A 186 -8.26 9.06 3.90
C GLY A 186 -8.56 7.86 4.81
N MET A 187 -8.34 8.00 6.12
CA MET A 187 -8.70 6.98 7.10
C MET A 187 -10.22 6.72 7.10
N ALA A 188 -11.03 7.77 7.13
CA ALA A 188 -12.49 7.62 7.14
C ALA A 188 -12.99 6.84 5.90
N ALA A 189 -12.45 7.13 4.72
CA ALA A 189 -12.77 6.40 3.50
C ALA A 189 -12.40 4.91 3.58
N MET A 190 -11.23 4.59 4.14
CA MET A 190 -10.79 3.20 4.34
C MET A 190 -11.68 2.47 5.34
N VAL A 191 -11.93 3.06 6.52
CA VAL A 191 -12.69 2.41 7.60
C VAL A 191 -14.17 2.26 7.21
N VAL A 192 -14.81 3.30 6.69
CA VAL A 192 -16.22 3.25 6.29
C VAL A 192 -16.40 2.31 5.09
N GLY A 193 -15.47 2.33 4.11
CA GLY A 193 -15.47 1.36 3.01
C GLY A 193 -15.36 -0.07 3.51
N SER A 194 -14.47 -0.34 4.47
CA SER A 194 -14.30 -1.66 5.09
C SER A 194 -15.55 -2.12 5.85
N LEU A 195 -16.15 -1.24 6.67
CA LEU A 195 -17.38 -1.55 7.38
C LEU A 195 -18.56 -1.77 6.42
N ALA A 196 -18.65 -0.98 5.36
CA ALA A 196 -19.65 -1.15 4.33
C ALA A 196 -19.49 -2.50 3.61
N ASN A 197 -18.26 -2.92 3.30
CA ASN A 197 -18.00 -4.23 2.72
C ASN A 197 -18.53 -5.35 3.63
N ILE A 198 -18.16 -5.36 4.92
CA ILE A 198 -18.62 -6.37 5.89
C ILE A 198 -20.15 -6.42 5.96
N LEU A 199 -20.80 -5.25 6.00
CA LEU A 199 -22.26 -5.17 6.04
C LEU A 199 -22.91 -5.67 4.75
N LEU A 200 -22.38 -5.29 3.60
CA LEU A 200 -22.89 -5.69 2.29
C LEU A 200 -22.64 -7.17 2.03
N ASP A 201 -21.52 -7.75 2.47
CA ASP A 201 -21.28 -9.20 2.42
C ASP A 201 -22.37 -9.96 3.17
N TYR A 202 -22.65 -9.54 4.40
CA TYR A 202 -23.72 -10.17 5.17
C TYR A 202 -25.08 -10.08 4.46
N ILE A 203 -25.44 -8.91 3.95
CA ILE A 203 -26.74 -8.69 3.28
C ILE A 203 -26.82 -9.48 1.97
N PHE A 204 -25.80 -9.41 1.12
CA PHE A 204 -25.85 -10.04 -0.21
C PHE A 204 -25.70 -11.54 -0.15
N ILE A 205 -24.84 -12.05 0.73
CA ILE A 205 -24.62 -13.49 0.85
C ILE A 205 -25.78 -14.18 1.58
N PHE A 206 -26.18 -13.67 2.76
CA PHE A 206 -27.12 -14.37 3.62
C PHE A 206 -28.57 -13.90 3.46
N THR A 207 -28.83 -12.58 3.35
CA THR A 207 -30.19 -12.06 3.28
C THR A 207 -30.77 -12.22 1.87
N PHE A 208 -29.99 -11.91 0.84
CA PHE A 208 -30.42 -12.04 -0.56
C PHE A 208 -30.07 -13.38 -1.18
N GLY A 209 -29.25 -14.21 -0.53
CA GLY A 209 -28.88 -15.53 -1.02
C GLY A 209 -28.07 -15.54 -2.30
N LEU A 210 -27.35 -14.45 -2.62
CA LEU A 210 -26.60 -14.30 -3.87
C LEU A 210 -25.28 -15.10 -3.90
N GLY A 211 -24.92 -15.77 -2.80
CA GLY A 211 -23.72 -16.58 -2.71
C GLY A 211 -22.43 -15.82 -3.07
N LEU A 212 -21.55 -16.43 -3.88
CA LEU A 212 -20.27 -15.84 -4.28
C LEU A 212 -20.42 -14.58 -5.15
N PHE A 213 -21.48 -14.50 -5.96
CA PHE A 213 -21.80 -13.29 -6.71
C PHE A 213 -22.08 -12.10 -5.77
N GLY A 214 -22.78 -12.37 -4.64
CA GLY A 214 -23.03 -11.38 -3.60
C GLY A 214 -21.75 -10.88 -2.95
N ALA A 215 -20.81 -11.77 -2.63
CA ALA A 215 -19.50 -11.40 -2.12
C ALA A 215 -18.72 -10.49 -3.10
N ALA A 216 -18.69 -10.86 -4.39
CA ALA A 216 -18.05 -10.04 -5.42
C ALA A 216 -18.68 -8.65 -5.54
N LEU A 217 -20.02 -8.56 -5.47
CA LEU A 217 -20.74 -7.27 -5.49
C LEU A 217 -20.42 -6.43 -4.26
N ALA A 218 -20.42 -7.00 -3.07
CA ALA A 218 -20.10 -6.28 -1.82
C ALA A 218 -18.68 -5.69 -1.89
N THR A 219 -17.72 -6.53 -2.30
CA THR A 219 -16.32 -6.12 -2.48
C THR A 219 -16.19 -5.02 -3.54
N GLY A 220 -16.97 -5.09 -4.63
CA GLY A 220 -16.96 -4.07 -5.70
C GLY A 220 -17.64 -2.75 -5.33
N VAL A 221 -18.73 -2.78 -4.53
CA VAL A 221 -19.48 -1.58 -4.14
C VAL A 221 -18.77 -0.80 -3.02
N ALA A 222 -18.08 -1.46 -2.11
CA ALA A 222 -17.40 -0.83 -0.99
C ALA A 222 -16.43 0.30 -1.41
N PRO A 223 -15.58 0.16 -2.45
CA PRO A 223 -14.74 1.24 -2.96
C PRO A 223 -15.52 2.46 -3.47
N ILE A 224 -16.73 2.27 -4.01
CA ILE A 224 -17.59 3.39 -4.45
C ILE A 224 -17.96 4.27 -3.25
N ILE A 225 -18.33 3.64 -2.12
CA ILE A 225 -18.60 4.36 -0.88
C ILE A 225 -17.36 5.12 -0.41
N GLY A 226 -16.18 4.49 -0.48
CA GLY A 226 -14.90 5.13 -0.20
C GLY A 226 -14.67 6.35 -1.07
N ILE A 227 -14.87 6.25 -2.40
CA ILE A 227 -14.73 7.37 -3.34
C ILE A 227 -15.71 8.50 -3.00
N CYS A 228 -16.97 8.18 -2.73
CA CYS A 228 -17.97 9.20 -2.35
C CYS A 228 -17.51 10.01 -1.12
N LEU A 229 -16.94 9.35 -0.14
CA LEU A 229 -16.36 10.03 1.02
C LEU A 229 -15.16 10.91 0.64
N THR A 230 -14.28 10.40 -0.22
CA THR A 230 -13.11 11.17 -0.66
C THR A 230 -13.50 12.45 -1.39
N LEU A 231 -14.64 12.50 -2.09
CA LEU A 231 -15.14 13.71 -2.76
C LEU A 231 -15.42 14.86 -1.79
N ILE A 232 -15.65 14.59 -0.51
CA ILE A 232 -15.79 15.62 0.53
C ILE A 232 -14.52 16.49 0.63
N HIS A 233 -13.36 15.99 0.21
CA HIS A 233 -12.11 16.76 0.21
C HIS A 233 -12.25 18.09 -0.56
N TRP A 234 -12.95 18.08 -1.69
CA TRP A 234 -13.14 19.25 -2.53
C TRP A 234 -14.09 20.29 -1.95
N THR A 235 -14.86 19.96 -0.92
CA THR A 235 -15.69 20.93 -0.19
C THR A 235 -14.90 21.71 0.86
N LYS A 236 -13.69 21.29 1.20
CA LYS A 236 -12.85 21.93 2.21
C LYS A 236 -12.06 23.09 1.63
N PRO A 237 -11.97 24.25 2.33
CA PRO A 237 -11.18 25.40 1.82
C PRO A 237 -9.69 25.12 1.70
N SER A 238 -9.19 24.11 2.41
CA SER A 238 -7.78 23.77 2.47
C SER A 238 -7.28 22.86 1.33
N HIS A 239 -8.19 22.38 0.45
CA HIS A 239 -7.80 21.53 -0.66
C HIS A 239 -6.97 22.30 -1.69
N THR A 240 -5.95 21.63 -2.22
CA THR A 240 -5.14 22.17 -3.32
C THR A 240 -5.19 21.30 -4.58
N LEU A 241 -5.76 20.10 -4.46
CA LEU A 241 -5.97 19.18 -5.58
C LEU A 241 -6.99 19.76 -6.59
N LYS A 242 -6.52 19.96 -7.82
CA LYS A 242 -7.34 20.39 -8.95
C LYS A 242 -7.17 19.47 -10.13
N PHE A 243 -8.24 19.26 -10.86
CA PHE A 243 -8.20 18.48 -12.09
C PHE A 243 -7.86 19.42 -13.24
N GLU A 244 -6.65 19.29 -13.80
CA GLU A 244 -6.15 20.13 -14.88
C GLU A 244 -5.99 19.30 -16.16
N LEU A 245 -7.10 19.14 -16.90
CA LEU A 245 -7.11 18.58 -18.25
C LEU A 245 -7.30 19.74 -19.24
N GLY A 246 -6.27 20.06 -20.01
CA GLY A 246 -6.50 20.91 -21.19
C GLY A 246 -5.67 22.16 -21.36
N HIS A 247 -4.57 22.35 -20.65
CA HIS A 247 -3.67 23.44 -21.00
C HIS A 247 -2.67 22.96 -22.05
N SER A 248 -2.73 23.58 -23.22
CA SER A 248 -1.86 23.36 -24.39
C SER A 248 -0.36 23.61 -24.16
N GLU A 249 0.00 24.08 -22.98
CA GLU A 249 1.38 24.47 -22.64
C GLU A 249 2.33 23.30 -22.37
N PHE A 250 1.81 22.07 -22.23
CA PHE A 250 2.64 20.94 -21.86
C PHE A 250 2.77 19.89 -22.96
N SER A 251 4.00 19.60 -23.31
CA SER A 251 4.32 18.58 -24.33
C SER A 251 3.92 17.17 -23.88
N ALA A 252 3.53 16.31 -24.82
CA ALA A 252 3.34 14.88 -24.61
C ALA A 252 4.56 14.22 -23.93
N LYS A 253 5.78 14.70 -24.21
CA LYS A 253 7.02 14.25 -23.56
C LYS A 253 7.03 14.51 -22.05
N GLN A 254 6.49 15.63 -21.58
CA GLN A 254 6.41 15.93 -20.14
C GLN A 254 5.36 15.09 -19.43
N THR A 255 4.23 14.84 -20.10
CA THR A 255 3.18 13.93 -19.59
C THR A 255 3.74 12.52 -19.41
N LEU A 256 4.43 12.00 -20.42
CA LEU A 256 5.05 10.68 -20.36
C LEU A 256 6.15 10.61 -19.29
N SER A 257 6.96 11.66 -19.14
CA SER A 257 7.98 11.74 -18.09
C SER A 257 7.37 11.71 -16.69
N SER A 258 6.29 12.46 -16.45
CA SER A 258 5.59 12.46 -15.16
C SER A 258 4.95 11.11 -14.86
N LEU A 259 4.33 10.47 -15.84
CA LEU A 259 3.78 9.13 -15.71
C LEU A 259 4.87 8.09 -15.39
N ARG A 260 6.00 8.14 -16.13
CA ARG A 260 7.14 7.26 -15.89
C ARG A 260 7.69 7.42 -14.48
N SER A 261 7.83 8.66 -13.99
CA SER A 261 8.28 8.92 -12.62
C SER A 261 7.30 8.37 -11.58
N SER A 262 6.00 8.57 -11.78
CA SER A 262 4.96 8.02 -10.92
C SER A 262 5.00 6.50 -10.90
N LEU A 263 5.09 5.83 -12.05
CA LEU A 263 5.20 4.38 -12.14
C LEU A 263 6.47 3.87 -11.44
N ALA A 264 7.62 4.51 -11.67
CA ALA A 264 8.87 4.11 -11.05
C ALA A 264 8.83 4.24 -9.52
N LEU A 265 8.26 5.32 -8.97
CA LEU A 265 8.14 5.51 -7.52
C LEU A 265 7.08 4.59 -6.89
N GLY A 266 6.06 4.20 -7.64
CA GLY A 266 5.00 3.31 -7.16
C GLY A 266 5.26 1.82 -7.37
N PHE A 267 6.21 1.44 -8.23
CA PHE A 267 6.53 0.04 -8.55
C PHE A 267 6.76 -0.85 -7.32
N PRO A 268 7.43 -0.39 -6.24
CA PRO A 268 7.54 -1.16 -5.00
C PRO A 268 6.20 -1.60 -4.42
N SER A 269 5.16 -0.76 -4.50
CA SER A 269 3.82 -1.10 -4.01
C SER A 269 3.16 -2.19 -4.86
N PHE A 270 3.33 -2.14 -6.17
CA PHE A 270 2.88 -3.20 -7.08
C PHE A 270 3.55 -4.55 -6.78
N VAL A 271 4.87 -4.56 -6.62
CA VAL A 271 5.61 -5.77 -6.28
C VAL A 271 5.12 -6.36 -4.97
N MET A 272 4.85 -5.53 -3.96
CA MET A 272 4.37 -5.99 -2.66
C MET A 272 3.00 -6.67 -2.73
N GLU A 273 2.05 -6.12 -3.49
CA GLU A 273 0.73 -6.72 -3.67
C GLU A 273 0.82 -8.07 -4.40
N LEU A 274 1.57 -8.15 -5.49
CA LEU A 274 1.77 -9.41 -6.21
C LEU A 274 2.53 -10.46 -5.37
N ALA A 275 3.55 -10.03 -4.66
CA ALA A 275 4.37 -10.90 -3.84
C ALA A 275 3.56 -11.58 -2.74
N THR A 276 2.60 -10.88 -2.13
CA THR A 276 1.75 -11.43 -1.08
C THR A 276 1.03 -12.71 -1.55
N GLY A 277 0.42 -12.69 -2.73
CA GLY A 277 -0.25 -13.87 -3.29
C GLY A 277 0.73 -15.02 -3.59
N ILE A 278 1.89 -14.71 -4.17
CA ILE A 278 2.90 -15.72 -4.52
C ILE A 278 3.49 -16.37 -3.26
N VAL A 279 3.79 -15.58 -2.23
CA VAL A 279 4.32 -16.09 -0.96
C VAL A 279 3.32 -17.02 -0.29
N ILE A 280 2.04 -16.64 -0.23
CA ILE A 280 0.99 -17.51 0.33
C ILE A 280 0.93 -18.84 -0.43
N LEU A 281 0.96 -18.80 -1.76
CA LEU A 281 0.95 -20.02 -2.59
C LEU A 281 2.17 -20.92 -2.29
N VAL A 282 3.37 -20.34 -2.29
CA VAL A 282 4.63 -21.08 -2.05
C VAL A 282 4.64 -21.72 -0.67
N PHE A 283 4.23 -20.98 0.36
CA PHE A 283 4.19 -21.51 1.73
C PHE A 283 3.12 -22.59 1.89
N ASN A 284 1.96 -22.46 1.27
CA ASN A 284 0.93 -23.49 1.26
C ASN A 284 1.45 -24.79 0.59
N LEU A 285 2.13 -24.68 -0.56
CA LEU A 285 2.72 -25.84 -1.24
C LEU A 285 3.79 -26.53 -0.39
N LEU A 286 4.66 -25.76 0.26
CA LEU A 286 5.67 -26.31 1.14
C LEU A 286 5.06 -26.98 2.38
N MET A 287 4.08 -26.35 3.02
CA MET A 287 3.39 -26.89 4.18
C MET A 287 2.57 -28.13 3.85
N LEU A 288 1.94 -28.17 2.68
CA LEU A 288 1.25 -29.36 2.18
C LEU A 288 2.22 -30.54 2.01
N LYS A 289 3.44 -30.27 1.51
CA LYS A 289 4.47 -31.28 1.33
C LYS A 289 5.05 -31.79 2.65
N GLU A 290 5.30 -30.90 3.62
CA GLU A 290 6.00 -31.20 4.86
C GLU A 290 5.09 -31.76 5.96
N ALA A 291 3.81 -31.32 6.02
CA ALA A 291 2.86 -31.70 7.09
C ALA A 291 1.43 -31.92 6.59
N GLY A 292 1.23 -32.11 5.29
CA GLY A 292 -0.09 -32.35 4.72
C GLY A 292 -1.10 -31.23 4.99
N ASN A 293 -2.38 -31.59 5.06
CA ASN A 293 -3.47 -30.63 5.29
C ASN A 293 -3.37 -29.93 6.65
N THR A 294 -2.88 -30.62 7.68
CA THR A 294 -2.65 -30.05 9.01
C THR A 294 -1.63 -28.91 8.96
N GLY A 295 -0.55 -29.08 8.17
CA GLY A 295 0.43 -28.03 7.93
C GLY A 295 -0.16 -26.80 7.23
N VAL A 296 -0.99 -27.01 6.21
CA VAL A 296 -1.66 -25.91 5.50
C VAL A 296 -2.60 -25.16 6.44
N ALA A 297 -3.35 -25.87 7.27
CA ALA A 297 -4.24 -25.25 8.27
C ALA A 297 -3.44 -24.44 9.31
N ALA A 298 -2.31 -24.97 9.79
CA ALA A 298 -1.42 -24.25 10.70
C ALA A 298 -0.83 -22.98 10.06
N TYR A 299 -0.44 -23.04 8.78
CA TYR A 299 0.00 -21.84 8.05
C TYR A 299 -1.13 -20.82 7.87
N GLY A 300 -2.37 -21.27 7.67
CA GLY A 300 -3.54 -20.40 7.61
C GLY A 300 -3.67 -19.50 8.85
N VAL A 301 -3.43 -20.03 10.04
CA VAL A 301 -3.42 -19.25 11.29
C VAL A 301 -2.33 -18.15 11.22
N ILE A 302 -1.13 -18.52 10.83
CA ILE A 302 0.03 -17.60 10.74
C ILE A 302 -0.21 -16.53 9.67
N ALA A 303 -0.73 -16.90 8.51
CA ALA A 303 -1.02 -15.99 7.41
C ALA A 303 -2.05 -14.92 7.81
N ASN A 304 -3.13 -15.30 8.49
CA ASN A 304 -4.16 -14.37 8.95
C ASN A 304 -3.59 -13.33 9.95
N ILE A 305 -2.78 -13.75 10.90
CA ILE A 305 -2.14 -12.84 11.86
C ILE A 305 -1.11 -11.96 11.13
N SER A 306 -0.34 -12.53 10.20
CA SER A 306 0.64 -11.81 9.40
C SER A 306 0.00 -10.70 8.58
N TYR A 307 -1.21 -10.89 8.06
CA TYR A 307 -1.97 -9.87 7.34
C TYR A 307 -2.18 -8.62 8.19
N VAL A 308 -2.62 -8.79 9.45
CA VAL A 308 -2.83 -7.68 10.39
C VAL A 308 -1.51 -6.99 10.74
N VAL A 309 -0.46 -7.75 11.00
CA VAL A 309 0.87 -7.23 11.35
C VAL A 309 1.47 -6.41 10.20
N ILE A 310 1.42 -6.94 8.98
CA ILE A 310 1.90 -6.24 7.78
C ILE A 310 1.07 -4.98 7.51
N ALA A 311 -0.25 -5.02 7.73
CA ALA A 311 -1.11 -3.85 7.61
C ALA A 311 -0.68 -2.72 8.56
N ILE A 312 -0.34 -3.03 9.81
CA ILE A 312 0.16 -2.05 10.78
C ILE A 312 1.46 -1.41 10.27
N TYR A 313 2.44 -2.21 9.82
CA TYR A 313 3.70 -1.69 9.31
C TYR A 313 3.54 -0.87 8.03
N THR A 314 2.68 -1.33 7.13
CA THR A 314 2.31 -0.60 5.91
C THR A 314 1.61 0.71 6.27
N GLY A 315 0.75 0.68 7.29
CA GLY A 315 0.09 1.86 7.83
C GLY A 315 1.08 2.91 8.35
N ILE A 316 2.10 2.49 9.11
CA ILE A 316 3.16 3.38 9.60
C ILE A 316 3.94 3.97 8.42
N ALA A 317 4.40 3.13 7.50
CA ALA A 317 5.24 3.54 6.38
C ALA A 317 4.51 4.46 5.39
N GLN A 318 3.28 4.12 5.02
CA GLN A 318 2.45 4.97 4.15
C GLN A 318 1.97 6.24 4.85
N GLY A 319 1.79 6.21 6.17
CA GLY A 319 1.45 7.41 6.96
C GLY A 319 2.56 8.43 6.98
N VAL A 320 3.83 8.01 7.08
CA VAL A 320 4.98 8.92 7.11
C VAL A 320 5.38 9.39 5.70
N GLN A 321 4.97 8.70 4.63
CA GLN A 321 5.35 8.98 3.25
C GLN A 321 5.06 10.44 2.81
N PRO A 322 3.87 11.03 3.04
CA PRO A 322 3.59 12.41 2.65
C PRO A 322 4.52 13.42 3.31
N LEU A 323 4.85 13.19 4.59
CA LEU A 323 5.72 14.06 5.37
C LEU A 323 7.16 14.03 4.83
N MET A 324 7.66 12.85 4.48
CA MET A 324 8.99 12.70 3.91
C MET A 324 9.07 13.26 2.49
N SER A 325 8.08 13.01 1.65
CA SER A 325 8.07 13.47 0.26
C SER A 325 7.98 14.98 0.15
N ARG A 326 7.13 15.59 0.99
CA ARG A 326 7.01 17.04 1.06
C ARG A 326 8.30 17.69 1.56
N ALA A 327 8.84 17.21 2.69
CA ALA A 327 10.08 17.71 3.25
C ALA A 327 11.26 17.56 2.26
N PHE A 328 11.30 16.48 1.49
CA PHE A 328 12.29 16.30 0.42
C PHE A 328 12.11 17.34 -0.69
N GLY A 329 10.87 17.61 -1.12
CA GLY A 329 10.57 18.65 -2.09
C GLY A 329 10.98 20.04 -1.64
N GLU A 330 10.82 20.35 -0.36
CA GLU A 330 11.24 21.61 0.30
C GLU A 330 12.76 21.71 0.51
N GLY A 331 13.52 20.63 0.26
CA GLY A 331 14.98 20.57 0.50
C GLY A 331 15.37 20.27 1.95
N GLU A 332 14.40 20.03 2.83
CA GLU A 332 14.58 19.84 4.28
C GLU A 332 14.99 18.40 4.63
N MET A 333 16.18 17.98 4.22
CA MET A 333 16.68 16.61 4.46
C MET A 333 16.81 16.25 5.95
N ALA A 334 16.97 17.24 6.83
CA ALA A 334 16.97 17.03 8.27
C ALA A 334 15.59 16.52 8.76
N LEU A 335 14.51 17.12 8.25
CA LEU A 335 13.13 16.72 8.57
C LEU A 335 12.79 15.35 7.97
N VAL A 336 13.24 15.05 6.75
CA VAL A 336 13.11 13.70 6.14
C VAL A 336 13.72 12.64 7.04
N ARG A 337 14.97 12.86 7.50
CA ARG A 337 15.65 11.93 8.42
C ARG A 337 14.96 11.81 9.77
N LYS A 338 14.44 12.92 10.30
CA LYS A 338 13.71 12.93 11.57
C LYS A 338 12.43 12.10 11.48
N ASN A 339 11.67 12.24 10.40
CA ASN A 339 10.47 11.44 10.14
C ASN A 339 10.79 9.95 9.97
N LEU A 340 11.88 9.62 9.27
CA LEU A 340 12.36 8.23 9.19
C LEU A 340 12.72 7.67 10.57
N HIS A 341 13.42 8.45 11.42
CA HIS A 341 13.74 8.05 12.79
C HIS A 341 12.48 7.75 13.61
N TYR A 342 11.47 8.63 13.52
CA TYR A 342 10.20 8.39 14.21
C TYR A 342 9.54 7.10 13.73
N ALA A 343 9.53 6.83 12.41
CA ALA A 343 8.98 5.58 11.87
C ALA A 343 9.73 4.35 12.38
N VAL A 344 11.06 4.36 12.34
CA VAL A 344 11.89 3.23 12.81
C VAL A 344 11.67 2.94 14.29
N TRP A 345 11.65 3.97 15.14
CA TRP A 345 11.39 3.78 16.59
C TRP A 345 9.97 3.32 16.87
N THR A 346 8.98 3.84 16.16
CA THR A 346 7.59 3.36 16.26
C THR A 346 7.50 1.89 15.88
N ILE A 347 8.12 1.51 14.77
CA ILE A 347 8.17 0.11 14.31
C ILE A 347 8.88 -0.77 15.34
N ALA A 348 10.02 -0.35 15.87
CA ALA A 348 10.73 -1.11 16.90
C ALA A 348 9.86 -1.38 18.13
N GLY A 349 9.19 -0.35 18.66
CA GLY A 349 8.28 -0.48 19.79
C GLY A 349 7.09 -1.41 19.49
N VAL A 350 6.45 -1.22 18.32
CA VAL A 350 5.34 -2.06 17.86
C VAL A 350 5.80 -3.51 17.64
N SER A 351 7.00 -3.73 17.09
CA SER A 351 7.56 -5.08 16.88
C SER A 351 7.79 -5.82 18.18
N VAL A 352 8.37 -5.15 19.18
CA VAL A 352 8.57 -5.73 20.51
C VAL A 352 7.22 -6.10 21.14
N PHE A 353 6.23 -5.22 21.05
CA PHE A 353 4.89 -5.47 21.55
C PHE A 353 4.22 -6.66 20.86
N ILE A 354 4.19 -6.66 19.51
CA ILE A 354 3.57 -7.73 18.71
C ILE A 354 4.26 -9.07 18.98
N TYR A 355 5.61 -9.11 18.94
CA TYR A 355 6.33 -10.34 19.20
C TYR A 355 6.13 -10.83 20.63
N GLY A 356 6.10 -9.94 21.61
CA GLY A 356 5.79 -10.28 22.99
C GLY A 356 4.40 -10.92 23.12
N VAL A 357 3.37 -10.30 22.53
CA VAL A 357 2.00 -10.87 22.53
C VAL A 357 1.99 -12.25 21.87
N ILE A 358 2.60 -12.39 20.70
CA ILE A 358 2.63 -13.68 19.98
C ILE A 358 3.40 -14.73 20.77
N PHE A 359 4.54 -14.38 21.33
CA PHE A 359 5.39 -15.33 22.06
C PHE A 359 4.71 -15.88 23.33
N PHE A 360 4.11 -15.00 24.13
CA PHE A 360 3.45 -15.39 25.40
C PHE A 360 2.06 -15.99 25.20
N PHE A 361 1.31 -15.59 24.18
CA PHE A 361 -0.08 -16.01 23.95
C PHE A 361 -0.24 -16.93 22.73
N SER A 362 0.84 -17.48 22.16
CA SER A 362 0.78 -18.34 20.95
C SER A 362 -0.18 -19.52 21.09
N GLU A 363 -0.26 -20.14 22.26
CA GLU A 363 -1.18 -21.25 22.53
C GLU A 363 -2.65 -20.80 22.45
N GLY A 364 -3.00 -19.74 23.17
CA GLY A 364 -4.35 -19.18 23.16
C GLY A 364 -4.78 -18.64 21.81
N ILE A 365 -3.85 -17.99 21.09
CA ILE A 365 -4.07 -17.51 19.71
C ILE A 365 -4.40 -18.69 18.80
N THR A 366 -3.62 -19.78 18.86
CA THR A 366 -3.85 -20.96 18.03
C THR A 366 -5.18 -21.63 18.38
N GLN A 367 -5.54 -21.71 19.66
CA GLN A 367 -6.81 -22.31 20.11
C GLN A 367 -8.05 -21.62 19.50
N ILE A 368 -8.00 -20.30 19.27
CA ILE A 368 -9.11 -19.57 18.63
C ILE A 368 -9.40 -20.12 17.23
N PHE A 369 -8.36 -20.56 16.51
CA PHE A 369 -8.47 -21.09 15.15
C PHE A 369 -8.58 -22.62 15.11
N ASN A 370 -8.24 -23.31 16.20
CA ASN A 370 -8.24 -24.77 16.33
C ASN A 370 -9.51 -25.24 17.09
N SER A 371 -10.68 -24.98 16.51
CA SER A 371 -11.96 -25.34 17.13
C SER A 371 -12.18 -26.84 17.30
N GLU A 372 -11.50 -27.66 16.50
CA GLU A 372 -11.56 -29.14 16.54
C GLU A 372 -10.62 -29.76 17.59
N GLY A 373 -9.76 -28.96 18.21
CA GLY A 373 -8.81 -29.42 19.22
C GLY A 373 -7.71 -30.35 18.69
N ASN A 374 -7.32 -30.20 17.41
CA ASN A 374 -6.26 -30.99 16.80
C ASN A 374 -4.90 -30.65 17.44
N ALA A 375 -4.31 -31.61 18.17
CA ALA A 375 -3.06 -31.41 18.90
C ALA A 375 -1.86 -31.21 17.97
N GLU A 376 -1.84 -31.84 16.78
CA GLU A 376 -0.77 -31.68 15.80
C GLU A 376 -0.78 -30.27 15.21
N LEU A 377 -1.96 -29.78 14.79
CA LEU A 377 -2.16 -28.40 14.32
C LEU A 377 -1.66 -27.40 15.39
N GLN A 378 -2.05 -27.63 16.65
CA GLN A 378 -1.66 -26.79 17.78
C GLN A 378 -0.15 -26.70 17.90
N ALA A 379 0.56 -27.82 17.88
CA ALA A 379 2.02 -27.88 18.02
C ALA A 379 2.74 -27.18 16.85
N ILE A 380 2.31 -27.45 15.61
CA ILE A 380 2.87 -26.87 14.39
C ILE A 380 2.66 -25.35 14.37
N ALA A 381 1.43 -24.88 14.67
CA ALA A 381 1.10 -23.49 14.61
C ALA A 381 1.77 -22.66 15.73
N VAL A 382 1.84 -23.17 16.97
CA VAL A 382 2.55 -22.52 18.07
C VAL A 382 4.03 -22.35 17.78
N THR A 383 4.68 -23.39 17.25
CA THR A 383 6.09 -23.32 16.82
C THR A 383 6.25 -22.32 15.67
N GLY A 384 5.37 -22.39 14.69
CA GLY A 384 5.36 -21.47 13.54
C GLY A 384 5.17 -20.02 13.94
N LEU A 385 4.24 -19.70 14.84
CA LEU A 385 4.04 -18.36 15.38
C LEU A 385 5.34 -17.81 16.00
N LYS A 386 6.03 -18.58 16.85
CA LYS A 386 7.25 -18.14 17.51
C LYS A 386 8.41 -17.92 16.53
N LEU A 387 8.57 -18.78 15.53
CA LEU A 387 9.69 -18.70 14.57
C LEU A 387 9.41 -17.68 13.45
N TYR A 388 8.25 -17.73 12.82
CA TYR A 388 7.91 -16.88 11.68
C TYR A 388 7.89 -15.41 12.06
N PHE A 389 7.32 -15.07 13.24
CA PHE A 389 7.21 -13.69 13.68
C PHE A 389 8.51 -13.07 14.21
N LEU A 390 9.63 -13.78 14.26
CA LEU A 390 10.95 -13.14 14.38
C LEU A 390 11.21 -12.12 13.26
N ALA A 391 10.57 -12.30 12.11
CA ALA A 391 10.65 -11.36 10.99
C ALA A 391 10.15 -9.95 11.32
N VAL A 392 9.27 -9.77 12.31
CA VAL A 392 8.68 -8.46 12.65
C VAL A 392 9.71 -7.40 12.99
N PHE A 393 10.86 -7.79 13.55
CA PHE A 393 11.96 -6.88 13.87
C PHE A 393 12.63 -6.27 12.64
N PHE A 394 12.48 -6.89 11.47
CA PHE A 394 13.10 -6.46 10.22
C PHE A 394 12.08 -5.95 9.21
N ALA A 395 10.94 -6.65 9.08
CA ALA A 395 9.95 -6.43 8.02
C ALA A 395 9.40 -5.00 8.00
N GLY A 396 9.00 -4.46 9.15
CA GLY A 396 8.50 -3.08 9.24
C GLY A 396 9.53 -2.05 8.83
N THR A 397 10.80 -2.24 9.22
CA THR A 397 11.90 -1.35 8.84
C THR A 397 12.18 -1.42 7.35
N ASN A 398 12.16 -2.62 6.74
CA ASN A 398 12.33 -2.81 5.30
C ASN A 398 11.24 -2.09 4.50
N ILE A 399 9.96 -2.18 4.94
CA ILE A 399 8.85 -1.45 4.32
C ILE A 399 9.10 0.06 4.39
N SER A 400 9.50 0.57 5.55
CA SER A 400 9.76 2.00 5.74
C SER A 400 10.98 2.49 4.97
N MET A 401 12.02 1.66 4.80
CA MET A 401 13.17 1.99 3.95
C MET A 401 12.80 2.08 2.47
N ALA A 402 11.96 1.16 1.97
CA ALA A 402 11.45 1.26 0.61
C ALA A 402 10.67 2.57 0.40
N ILE A 403 9.79 2.93 1.35
CA ILE A 403 9.04 4.20 1.33
C ILE A 403 9.97 5.43 1.46
N TYR A 404 11.00 5.37 2.28
CA TYR A 404 12.00 6.43 2.37
C TYR A 404 12.69 6.68 1.02
N PHE A 405 13.12 5.63 0.33
CA PHE A 405 13.78 5.76 -0.96
C PHE A 405 12.83 6.31 -2.04
N THR A 406 11.57 5.87 -2.08
CA THR A 406 10.58 6.44 -3.00
C THR A 406 10.28 7.90 -2.66
N SER A 407 10.10 8.24 -1.38
CA SER A 407 9.85 9.62 -0.91
C SER A 407 11.00 10.58 -1.18
N THR A 408 12.22 10.07 -1.35
CA THR A 408 13.42 10.85 -1.71
C THR A 408 13.78 10.74 -3.20
N ASN A 409 12.82 10.38 -4.05
CA ASN A 409 12.97 10.24 -5.51
C ASN A 409 14.08 9.26 -5.94
N ARG A 410 14.28 8.19 -5.17
CA ARG A 410 15.28 7.14 -5.43
C ARG A 410 14.59 5.81 -5.67
N ALA A 411 14.04 5.65 -6.87
CA ALA A 411 13.25 4.45 -7.21
C ALA A 411 14.08 3.16 -7.17
N LEU A 412 15.32 3.16 -7.69
CA LEU A 412 16.12 1.93 -7.82
C LEU A 412 16.38 1.20 -6.49
N PRO A 413 16.85 1.84 -5.41
CA PRO A 413 16.96 1.18 -4.10
C PRO A 413 15.64 0.60 -3.59
N ALA A 414 14.53 1.31 -3.78
CA ALA A 414 13.22 0.83 -3.38
C ALA A 414 12.79 -0.41 -4.17
N HIS A 415 13.06 -0.45 -5.49
CA HIS A 415 12.81 -1.62 -6.33
C HIS A 415 13.62 -2.84 -5.85
N VAL A 416 14.92 -2.65 -5.59
CA VAL A 416 15.80 -3.73 -5.10
C VAL A 416 15.26 -4.31 -3.80
N ILE A 417 14.94 -3.45 -2.81
CA ILE A 417 14.40 -3.89 -1.52
C ILE A 417 13.10 -4.66 -1.72
N SER A 418 12.16 -4.13 -2.50
CA SER A 418 10.83 -4.74 -2.69
C SER A 418 10.90 -6.06 -3.45
N LEU A 419 11.71 -6.16 -4.51
CA LEU A 419 11.89 -7.38 -5.28
C LEU A 419 12.58 -8.48 -4.47
N LEU A 420 13.61 -8.13 -3.71
CA LEU A 420 14.35 -9.12 -2.91
C LEU A 420 13.46 -9.67 -1.79
N ARG A 421 12.76 -8.80 -1.03
CA ARG A 421 11.92 -9.27 0.07
C ARG A 421 10.65 -9.98 -0.41
N GLY A 422 10.07 -9.54 -1.53
CA GLY A 422 8.80 -10.05 -2.03
C GLY A 422 8.91 -11.35 -2.82
N LEU A 423 9.97 -11.54 -3.60
CA LEU A 423 10.06 -12.64 -4.57
C LEU A 423 11.45 -13.28 -4.62
N LEU A 424 12.49 -12.48 -4.87
CA LEU A 424 13.79 -13.02 -5.30
C LEU A 424 14.57 -13.76 -4.20
N LEU A 425 14.38 -13.39 -2.92
CA LEU A 425 15.02 -14.06 -1.80
C LEU A 425 14.05 -14.98 -1.06
N ILE A 426 12.79 -14.58 -0.85
CA ILE A 426 11.87 -15.36 -0.03
C ILE A 426 11.55 -16.71 -0.66
N VAL A 427 11.32 -16.77 -1.97
CA VAL A 427 10.96 -18.01 -2.65
C VAL A 427 12.13 -19.01 -2.62
N PRO A 428 13.36 -18.69 -3.08
CA PRO A 428 14.49 -19.62 -2.97
C PRO A 428 14.84 -19.99 -1.53
N ALA A 429 14.77 -19.03 -0.59
CA ALA A 429 15.04 -19.30 0.82
C ALA A 429 14.03 -20.28 1.42
N ALA A 430 12.74 -20.17 1.08
CA ALA A 430 11.69 -21.07 1.54
C ALA A 430 11.97 -22.50 1.07
N PHE A 431 12.26 -22.71 -0.21
CA PHE A 431 12.60 -24.04 -0.74
C PHE A 431 13.91 -24.61 -0.16
N LEU A 432 14.95 -23.78 -0.04
CA LEU A 432 16.24 -24.19 0.49
C LEU A 432 16.15 -24.60 1.97
N LEU A 433 15.55 -23.73 2.79
CA LEU A 433 15.45 -23.98 4.23
C LEU A 433 14.45 -25.09 4.55
N ALA A 434 13.35 -25.22 3.79
CA ALA A 434 12.45 -26.37 3.91
C ALA A 434 13.21 -27.68 3.67
N ARG A 435 14.06 -27.75 2.64
CA ARG A 435 14.88 -28.95 2.35
C ARG A 435 15.90 -29.27 3.44
N LEU A 436 16.46 -28.26 4.11
CA LEU A 436 17.50 -28.43 5.13
C LEU A 436 16.94 -28.72 6.53
N LEU A 437 15.82 -28.09 6.90
CA LEU A 437 15.28 -28.05 8.25
C LEU A 437 13.80 -28.48 8.35
N GLY A 438 13.21 -28.97 7.24
CA GLY A 438 11.79 -29.35 7.19
C GLY A 438 10.86 -28.17 7.52
N ILE A 439 9.82 -28.43 8.29
CA ILE A 439 8.81 -27.42 8.70
C ILE A 439 9.44 -26.21 9.39
N CYS A 440 10.44 -26.41 10.26
CA CYS A 440 11.14 -25.30 10.92
C CYS A 440 11.85 -24.40 9.91
N GLY A 441 12.37 -24.98 8.82
CA GLY A 441 12.97 -24.22 7.72
C GLY A 441 11.97 -23.37 6.97
N VAL A 442 10.74 -23.86 6.77
CA VAL A 442 9.65 -23.05 6.18
C VAL A 442 9.39 -21.82 7.05
N TRP A 443 9.23 -21.99 8.36
CA TRP A 443 9.00 -20.87 9.28
C TRP A 443 10.16 -19.88 9.35
N LEU A 444 11.39 -20.34 9.33
CA LEU A 444 12.60 -19.51 9.40
C LEU A 444 12.88 -18.77 8.08
N SER A 445 12.32 -19.20 6.97
CA SER A 445 12.58 -18.57 5.67
C SER A 445 12.19 -17.08 5.62
N TYR A 446 11.10 -16.72 6.28
CA TYR A 446 10.64 -15.33 6.33
C TYR A 446 11.56 -14.43 7.18
N PRO A 447 11.91 -14.74 8.45
CA PRO A 447 12.84 -13.93 9.22
C PRO A 447 14.26 -13.89 8.63
N VAL A 448 14.74 -14.96 8.04
CA VAL A 448 16.06 -14.99 7.37
C VAL A 448 16.06 -14.03 6.16
N THR A 449 15.03 -14.11 5.33
CA THR A 449 14.88 -13.20 4.17
C THR A 449 14.80 -11.74 4.61
N GLU A 450 13.93 -11.42 5.56
CA GLU A 450 13.75 -10.05 6.03
C GLU A 450 15.01 -9.52 6.71
N GLY A 451 15.76 -10.37 7.44
CA GLY A 451 17.04 -10.00 8.04
C GLY A 451 18.12 -9.69 7.00
N LEU A 452 18.24 -10.51 5.95
CA LEU A 452 19.20 -10.27 4.85
C LEU A 452 18.86 -8.98 4.09
N VAL A 453 17.56 -8.76 3.80
CA VAL A 453 17.11 -7.53 3.14
C VAL A 453 17.34 -6.30 4.03
N PHE A 454 17.14 -6.42 5.34
CA PHE A 454 17.42 -5.34 6.30
C PHE A 454 18.89 -4.93 6.26
N LEU A 455 19.82 -5.89 6.29
CA LEU A 455 21.25 -5.60 6.20
C LEU A 455 21.60 -4.89 4.88
N LEU A 456 21.05 -5.37 3.76
CA LEU A 456 21.24 -4.73 2.46
C LEU A 456 20.66 -3.32 2.41
N ALA A 457 19.43 -3.13 2.88
CA ALA A 457 18.76 -1.82 2.92
C ALA A 457 19.55 -0.82 3.77
N TRP A 458 20.10 -1.26 4.89
CA TRP A 458 20.96 -0.46 5.75
C TRP A 458 22.27 -0.06 5.06
N ILE A 459 22.93 -1.00 4.38
CA ILE A 459 24.14 -0.71 3.58
C ILE A 459 23.84 0.33 2.50
N ILE A 460 22.75 0.14 1.73
CA ILE A 460 22.34 1.07 0.69
C ILE A 460 22.06 2.45 1.30
N TYR A 461 21.39 2.53 2.45
CA TYR A 461 21.14 3.77 3.16
C TYR A 461 22.43 4.48 3.56
N CYS A 462 23.39 3.76 4.17
CA CYS A 462 24.68 4.32 4.58
C CYS A 462 25.50 4.84 3.40
N VAL A 463 25.56 4.08 2.30
CA VAL A 463 26.27 4.49 1.07
C VAL A 463 25.58 5.73 0.45
N SER A 464 24.27 5.73 0.39
CA SER A 464 23.49 6.84 -0.13
C SER A 464 23.68 8.13 0.69
N ARG A 465 23.83 7.99 2.01
CA ARG A 465 24.08 9.10 2.91
C ARG A 465 25.47 9.73 2.67
N ARG A 466 26.47 8.90 2.45
CA ARG A 466 27.85 9.39 2.17
C ARG A 466 27.94 10.18 0.86
N LYS A 467 27.20 9.74 -0.17
CA LYS A 467 27.17 10.41 -1.49
C LYS A 467 26.44 11.76 -1.49
N ASN A 468 25.61 12.05 -0.50
CA ASN A 468 24.87 13.33 -0.38
C ASN A 468 25.53 14.36 0.51
N VAL A 469 26.77 14.15 0.95
CA VAL A 469 27.56 15.13 1.74
C VAL A 469 28.35 16.08 0.82
N TYR A 470 28.22 15.92 -0.51
CA TYR A 470 28.83 16.81 -1.51
C TYR A 470 27.77 17.47 -2.38
#